data_727ccab3065a595a7459c0a333e8c8ac
#
_entry.id   727ccab3065a595a7459c0a333e8c8ac
#
_cell.length_a   1.000
_cell.length_b   1.000
_cell.length_c   1.000
_cell.angle_alpha   90.00
_cell.angle_beta   90.00
_cell.angle_gamma   90.00
#
_symmetry.space_group_name_H-M   'P 1'
#
loop_
_entity.id
_entity.type
_entity.pdbx_description
1 polymer ?
#
loop_
_entity_poly.entity_id
_entity_poly.type
_entity_poly.pdbx_seq_one_letter_code
_entity_poly.pdbx_strand_id
1 'polypeptide(L)'
;MTATALPLPGKERITQSRILVVGDVMLDRYWHGDVARISPEAPVPVVQVKREELRLGGAANVALNIRTLGAQVTLLSAVGVDEAAHTLKKLVAQHRIDAELAEHQAVDTTVKLRVIGRSQQMLRIDFEKTPDIEVLAGLLKRFPALLDQHDVVLFSDYGKGGLTHIASMIGMA
;
A
#
# COMPACT_ATOMS: atom_id res chain seq x y z
N MET A 1 23.91 24.47 -20.21
CA MET A 1 22.46 24.31 -20.35
C MET A 1 21.85 24.36 -18.95
N THR A 2 21.28 25.46 -18.57
CA THR A 2 20.57 25.64 -17.29
C THR A 2 19.22 24.92 -17.40
N ALA A 3 19.04 23.84 -16.64
CA ALA A 3 17.76 23.16 -16.54
C ALA A 3 16.77 24.15 -15.92
N THR A 4 15.80 24.60 -16.71
CA THR A 4 14.69 25.42 -16.21
C THR A 4 13.84 24.50 -15.34
N ALA A 5 13.83 24.75 -14.03
CA ALA A 5 12.99 24.01 -13.10
C ALA A 5 11.52 24.21 -13.51
N LEU A 6 10.79 23.12 -13.75
CA LEU A 6 9.35 23.21 -14.01
C LEU A 6 8.67 23.81 -12.77
N PRO A 7 7.78 24.80 -12.93
CA PRO A 7 7.06 25.37 -11.80
C PRO A 7 6.20 24.30 -11.13
N LEU A 8 6.23 24.23 -9.80
CA LEU A 8 5.35 23.35 -9.05
C LEU A 8 3.88 23.71 -9.31
N PRO A 9 3.00 22.73 -9.45
CA PRO A 9 1.56 23.01 -9.65
C PRO A 9 0.99 23.72 -8.43
N GLY A 10 0.14 24.73 -8.68
CA GLY A 10 -0.60 25.40 -7.61
C GLY A 10 -1.59 24.45 -6.92
N LYS A 11 -1.98 24.77 -5.68
CA LYS A 11 -2.90 23.97 -4.87
C LYS A 11 -4.23 23.65 -5.60
N GLU A 12 -4.80 24.61 -6.31
CA GLU A 12 -6.03 24.43 -7.08
C GLU A 12 -5.90 23.34 -8.15
N ARG A 13 -4.78 23.32 -8.87
CA ARG A 13 -4.51 22.32 -9.89
C ARG A 13 -4.38 20.93 -9.28
N ILE A 14 -3.76 20.80 -8.10
CA ILE A 14 -3.65 19.53 -7.37
C ILE A 14 -5.04 19.03 -6.97
N THR A 15 -5.88 19.90 -6.39
CA THR A 15 -7.21 19.51 -5.90
C THR A 15 -8.19 19.13 -7.01
N GLN A 16 -7.97 19.59 -8.22
CA GLN A 16 -8.76 19.24 -9.39
C GLN A 16 -8.27 17.98 -10.10
N SER A 17 -7.04 17.51 -9.80
CA SER A 17 -6.46 16.35 -10.45
C SER A 17 -7.05 15.04 -9.93
N ARG A 18 -7.31 14.11 -10.85
CA ARG A 18 -7.73 12.73 -10.59
C ARG A 18 -6.56 11.82 -10.86
N ILE A 19 -6.08 11.15 -9.84
CA ILE A 19 -4.85 10.35 -9.91
C ILE A 19 -5.17 8.88 -9.66
N LEU A 20 -4.82 8.01 -10.61
CA LEU A 20 -4.89 6.57 -10.47
C LEU A 20 -3.55 6.07 -9.92
N VAL A 21 -3.57 5.47 -8.74
CA VAL A 21 -2.41 4.78 -8.17
C VAL A 21 -2.60 3.28 -8.40
N VAL A 22 -1.62 2.67 -9.08
CA VAL A 22 -1.61 1.23 -9.35
C VAL A 22 -0.35 0.63 -8.72
N GLY A 23 -0.50 -0.41 -7.91
CA GLY A 23 0.71 -1.02 -7.32
C GLY A 23 0.47 -1.96 -6.16
N ASP A 24 1.57 -2.31 -5.50
CA ASP A 24 1.57 -3.24 -4.38
C ASP A 24 1.11 -2.54 -3.10
N VAL A 25 -0.07 -2.92 -2.61
CA VAL A 25 -0.56 -2.47 -1.31
C VAL A 25 -0.07 -3.39 -0.20
N MET A 26 0.08 -2.84 0.99
CA MET A 26 0.42 -3.61 2.18
C MET A 26 -0.18 -2.98 3.44
N LEU A 27 -0.39 -3.79 4.46
CA LEU A 27 -0.75 -3.35 5.79
C LEU A 27 0.53 -3.26 6.64
N ASP A 28 0.89 -2.05 7.04
CA ASP A 28 1.95 -1.83 8.02
C ASP A 28 1.35 -1.94 9.44
N ARG A 29 1.80 -2.95 10.20
CA ARG A 29 1.35 -3.24 11.56
C ARG A 29 2.48 -2.99 12.54
N TYR A 30 2.21 -2.24 13.61
CA TYR A 30 3.18 -1.92 14.63
C TYR A 30 2.68 -2.42 15.97
N TRP A 31 3.46 -3.27 16.61
CA TRP A 31 3.26 -3.66 18.00
C TRP A 31 4.23 -2.91 18.88
N HIS A 32 3.69 -2.01 19.71
CA HIS A 32 4.46 -1.26 20.67
C HIS A 32 4.36 -1.90 22.04
N GLY A 33 5.50 -2.12 22.71
CA GLY A 33 5.49 -2.78 24.00
C GLY A 33 6.73 -2.52 24.83
N ASP A 34 6.69 -3.07 26.06
CA ASP A 34 7.78 -3.03 27.00
C ASP A 34 8.64 -4.28 26.90
N VAL A 35 9.95 -4.10 27.08
CA VAL A 35 10.92 -5.20 27.15
C VAL A 35 11.50 -5.20 28.54
N ALA A 36 10.99 -6.08 29.40
CA ALA A 36 11.39 -6.14 30.80
C ALA A 36 12.23 -7.36 31.16
N ARG A 37 12.22 -8.40 30.34
CA ARG A 37 12.88 -9.69 30.64
C ARG A 37 13.36 -10.40 29.38
N ILE A 38 14.29 -11.33 29.58
CA ILE A 38 14.68 -12.35 28.59
C ILE A 38 13.79 -13.58 28.78
N SER A 39 13.47 -14.27 27.69
CA SER A 39 12.68 -15.50 27.73
C SER A 39 13.45 -16.61 28.49
N PRO A 40 12.78 -17.42 29.31
CA PRO A 40 13.40 -18.61 29.89
C PRO A 40 13.61 -19.74 28.87
N GLU A 41 12.94 -19.66 27.70
CA GLU A 41 12.99 -20.71 26.67
C GLU A 41 14.14 -20.51 25.66
N ALA A 42 14.59 -19.25 25.47
CA ALA A 42 15.66 -18.88 24.55
C ALA A 42 16.23 -17.51 24.93
N PRO A 43 17.49 -17.17 24.54
CA PRO A 43 18.12 -15.88 24.84
C PRO A 43 17.54 -14.74 23.97
N VAL A 44 16.23 -14.57 23.99
CA VAL A 44 15.50 -13.54 23.24
C VAL A 44 14.69 -12.63 24.18
N PRO A 45 14.54 -11.34 23.88
CA PRO A 45 13.71 -10.44 24.66
C PRO A 45 12.23 -10.81 24.57
N VAL A 46 11.51 -10.70 25.68
CA VAL A 46 10.04 -10.80 25.72
C VAL A 46 9.47 -9.40 25.60
N VAL A 47 8.71 -9.17 24.52
CA VAL A 47 7.99 -7.91 24.29
C VAL A 47 6.56 -8.08 24.78
N GLN A 48 6.18 -7.33 25.82
CA GLN A 48 4.81 -7.27 26.28
C GLN A 48 4.06 -6.18 25.51
N VAL A 49 3.26 -6.59 24.52
CA VAL A 49 2.53 -5.66 23.65
C VAL A 49 1.51 -4.87 24.48
N LYS A 50 1.54 -3.54 24.35
CA LYS A 50 0.64 -2.57 25.01
C LYS A 50 -0.29 -1.88 24.01
N ARG A 51 0.16 -1.66 22.80
CA ARG A 51 -0.58 -0.95 21.77
C ARG A 51 -0.27 -1.52 20.39
N GLU A 52 -1.31 -1.66 19.60
CA GLU A 52 -1.21 -1.92 18.18
C GLU A 52 -1.51 -0.65 17.39
N GLU A 53 -0.80 -0.46 16.30
CA GLU A 53 -1.04 0.60 15.34
C GLU A 53 -1.00 0.03 13.92
N LEU A 54 -1.99 0.42 13.11
CA LEU A 54 -2.17 -0.04 11.74
C LEU A 54 -2.06 1.14 10.79
N ARG A 55 -1.30 0.99 9.71
CA ARG A 55 -1.10 2.04 8.70
C ARG A 55 -1.22 1.47 7.29
N LEU A 56 -1.62 2.33 6.36
CA LEU A 56 -1.53 2.05 4.94
C LEU A 56 -0.07 2.02 4.51
N GLY A 57 0.37 0.96 3.83
CA GLY A 57 1.72 0.79 3.32
C GLY A 57 1.76 0.62 1.80
N GLY A 58 2.94 0.72 1.20
CA GLY A 58 3.13 0.58 -0.24
C GLY A 58 2.30 1.57 -1.04
N ALA A 59 1.67 1.11 -2.11
CA ALA A 59 0.81 1.91 -2.98
C ALA A 59 -0.35 2.58 -2.23
N ALA A 60 -0.87 1.95 -1.16
CA ALA A 60 -1.92 2.54 -0.33
C ALA A 60 -1.42 3.77 0.46
N ASN A 61 -0.17 3.77 0.93
CA ASN A 61 0.44 4.96 1.54
C ASN A 61 0.69 6.06 0.50
N VAL A 62 1.06 5.72 -0.73
CA VAL A 62 1.17 6.69 -1.84
C VAL A 62 -0.18 7.35 -2.10
N ALA A 63 -1.26 6.57 -2.19
CA ALA A 63 -2.61 7.08 -2.35
C ALA A 63 -3.02 8.00 -1.19
N LEU A 64 -2.68 7.65 0.05
CA LEU A 64 -2.92 8.48 1.23
C LEU A 64 -2.19 9.83 1.15
N ASN A 65 -0.93 9.84 0.72
CA ASN A 65 -0.16 11.07 0.56
C ASN A 65 -0.78 11.98 -0.50
N ILE A 66 -1.18 11.42 -1.65
CA ILE A 66 -1.88 12.13 -2.73
C ILE A 66 -3.19 12.73 -2.21
N ARG A 67 -3.99 11.94 -1.48
CA ARG A 67 -5.25 12.40 -0.88
C ARG A 67 -5.03 13.52 0.12
N THR A 68 -3.96 13.44 0.91
CA THR A 68 -3.58 14.48 1.89
C THR A 68 -3.18 15.79 1.22
N LEU A 69 -2.58 15.73 0.03
CA LEU A 69 -2.31 16.93 -0.80
C LEU A 69 -3.58 17.55 -1.40
N GLY A 70 -4.71 16.85 -1.33
CA GLY A 70 -6.02 17.33 -1.74
C GLY A 70 -6.52 16.81 -3.09
N ALA A 71 -5.75 16.02 -3.82
CA ALA A 71 -6.18 15.43 -5.09
C ALA A 71 -7.24 14.34 -4.89
N GLN A 72 -8.01 14.06 -5.94
CA GLN A 72 -8.85 12.87 -6.01
C GLN A 72 -7.96 11.68 -6.36
N VAL A 73 -8.15 10.56 -5.68
CA VAL A 73 -7.29 9.38 -5.88
C VAL A 73 -8.11 8.11 -5.90
N THR A 74 -7.81 7.27 -6.89
CA THR A 74 -8.29 5.90 -6.98
C THR A 74 -7.10 4.96 -6.85
N LEU A 75 -7.23 3.93 -6.00
CA LEU A 75 -6.21 2.93 -5.77
C LEU A 75 -6.62 1.61 -6.44
N LEU A 76 -5.83 1.13 -7.39
CA LEU A 76 -6.01 -0.17 -8.05
C LEU A 76 -4.93 -1.14 -7.56
N SER A 77 -5.35 -2.26 -6.94
CA SER A 77 -4.44 -3.29 -6.45
C SER A 77 -5.13 -4.64 -6.30
N ALA A 78 -4.34 -5.71 -6.03
CA ALA A 78 -4.82 -7.01 -5.61
C ALA A 78 -4.61 -7.19 -4.10
N VAL A 79 -5.56 -7.89 -3.46
CA VAL A 79 -5.49 -8.27 -2.04
C VAL A 79 -6.03 -9.68 -1.84
N GLY A 80 -5.71 -10.29 -0.70
CA GLY A 80 -6.28 -11.57 -0.29
C GLY A 80 -7.74 -11.47 0.17
N VAL A 81 -8.31 -12.63 0.50
CA VAL A 81 -9.60 -12.75 1.21
C VAL A 81 -9.27 -13.06 2.67
N ASP A 82 -8.69 -12.08 3.36
CA ASP A 82 -8.12 -12.25 4.69
C ASP A 82 -8.41 -11.04 5.61
N GLU A 83 -8.03 -11.14 6.88
CA GLU A 83 -8.21 -10.09 7.89
C GLU A 83 -7.45 -8.81 7.53
N ALA A 84 -6.25 -8.96 6.94
CA ALA A 84 -5.43 -7.83 6.55
C ALA A 84 -6.06 -7.02 5.41
N ALA A 85 -6.65 -7.70 4.40
CA ALA A 85 -7.44 -7.05 3.34
C ALA A 85 -8.61 -6.27 3.90
N HIS A 86 -9.37 -6.89 4.84
CA HIS A 86 -10.50 -6.23 5.48
C HIS A 86 -10.09 -4.97 6.26
N THR A 87 -8.99 -5.06 7.00
CA THR A 87 -8.41 -3.93 7.73
C THR A 87 -7.94 -2.82 6.77
N LEU A 88 -7.24 -3.20 5.70
CA LEU A 88 -6.75 -2.26 4.69
C LEU A 88 -7.91 -1.52 4.02
N LYS A 89 -9.00 -2.21 3.66
CA LYS A 89 -10.21 -1.59 3.10
C LYS A 89 -10.83 -0.58 4.04
N LYS A 90 -10.92 -0.90 5.35
CA LYS A 90 -11.42 0.06 6.35
C LYS A 90 -10.56 1.30 6.41
N LEU A 91 -9.23 1.15 6.45
CA LEU A 91 -8.30 2.28 6.50
C LEU A 91 -8.41 3.15 5.23
N VAL A 92 -8.48 2.54 4.05
CA VAL A 92 -8.64 3.25 2.78
C VAL A 92 -9.94 4.07 2.78
N ALA A 93 -11.05 3.47 3.21
CA ALA A 93 -12.36 4.16 3.32
C ALA A 93 -12.34 5.30 4.34
N GLN A 94 -11.69 5.14 5.50
CA GLN A 94 -11.53 6.19 6.52
C GLN A 94 -10.81 7.43 5.97
N HIS A 95 -9.86 7.23 5.05
CA HIS A 95 -9.12 8.31 4.40
C HIS A 95 -9.79 8.84 3.12
N ARG A 96 -11.00 8.37 2.79
CA ARG A 96 -11.76 8.79 1.60
C ARG A 96 -10.96 8.58 0.31
N ILE A 97 -10.30 7.44 0.20
CA ILE A 97 -9.61 6.97 -1.00
C ILE A 97 -10.55 6.01 -1.71
N ASP A 98 -10.84 6.27 -2.98
CA ASP A 98 -11.57 5.34 -3.81
C ASP A 98 -10.67 4.14 -4.13
N ALA A 99 -11.18 2.91 -3.97
CA ALA A 99 -10.32 1.73 -4.10
C ALA A 99 -11.00 0.60 -4.88
N GLU A 100 -10.32 0.18 -5.93
CA GLU A 100 -10.58 -1.01 -6.74
C GLU A 100 -9.62 -2.11 -6.31
N LEU A 101 -9.91 -2.75 -5.16
CA LEU A 101 -9.12 -3.85 -4.63
C LEU A 101 -9.69 -5.19 -5.13
N ALA A 102 -8.96 -5.83 -6.04
CA ALA A 102 -9.32 -7.15 -6.55
C ALA A 102 -9.00 -8.22 -5.48
N GLU A 103 -10.03 -8.81 -4.89
CA GLU A 103 -9.89 -9.90 -3.93
C GLU A 103 -9.69 -11.23 -4.62
N HIS A 104 -8.73 -12.03 -4.14
CA HIS A 104 -8.52 -13.37 -4.64
C HIS A 104 -8.03 -14.32 -3.54
N GLN A 105 -8.60 -15.54 -3.47
CA GLN A 105 -8.24 -16.53 -2.44
C GLN A 105 -6.80 -17.05 -2.52
N ALA A 106 -6.18 -17.00 -3.71
CA ALA A 106 -4.79 -17.42 -3.90
C ALA A 106 -3.76 -16.34 -3.52
N VAL A 107 -4.22 -15.16 -3.12
CA VAL A 107 -3.37 -14.03 -2.67
C VAL A 107 -3.41 -13.93 -1.17
N ASP A 108 -2.26 -13.73 -0.56
CA ASP A 108 -2.15 -13.29 0.82
C ASP A 108 -1.87 -11.77 0.82
N THR A 109 -2.68 -11.01 1.54
CA THR A 109 -2.43 -9.56 1.66
C THR A 109 -1.11 -9.32 2.38
N THR A 110 -0.20 -8.60 1.75
CA THR A 110 1.11 -8.32 2.34
C THR A 110 0.97 -7.56 3.66
N VAL A 111 1.55 -8.12 4.72
CA VAL A 111 1.63 -7.47 6.05
C VAL A 111 3.09 -7.33 6.47
N LYS A 112 3.46 -6.14 6.92
CA LYS A 112 4.77 -5.88 7.53
C LYS A 112 4.58 -5.53 8.99
N LEU A 113 4.77 -6.55 9.86
CA LEU A 113 4.68 -6.39 11.31
C LEU A 113 6.01 -5.93 11.88
N ARG A 114 6.01 -4.78 12.55
CA ARG A 114 7.17 -4.24 13.27
C ARG A 114 6.92 -4.31 14.77
N VAL A 115 7.82 -4.98 15.46
CA VAL A 115 7.80 -5.07 16.93
C VAL A 115 8.70 -3.99 17.49
N ILE A 116 8.13 -3.05 18.23
CA ILE A 116 8.80 -1.88 18.80
C ILE A 116 8.87 -2.03 20.31
N GLY A 117 10.09 -2.13 20.85
CA GLY A 117 10.36 -2.18 22.28
C GLY A 117 11.17 -0.95 22.72
N ARG A 118 10.72 -0.21 23.71
CA ARG A 118 11.43 0.99 24.22
C ARG A 118 11.88 1.97 23.13
N SER A 119 11.03 2.26 22.15
CA SER A 119 11.31 3.14 21.01
C SER A 119 12.31 2.61 19.97
N GLN A 120 12.73 1.35 20.05
CA GLN A 120 13.56 0.69 19.05
C GLN A 120 12.79 -0.43 18.35
N GLN A 121 13.03 -0.59 17.05
CA GLN A 121 12.51 -1.74 16.32
C GLN A 121 13.35 -2.97 16.69
N MET A 122 12.71 -3.94 17.34
CA MET A 122 13.34 -5.18 17.78
C MET A 122 13.34 -6.23 16.66
N LEU A 123 12.25 -6.27 15.87
CA LEU A 123 12.03 -7.29 14.85
C LEU A 123 11.07 -6.75 13.80
N ARG A 124 11.20 -7.24 12.56
CA ARG A 124 10.18 -7.15 11.51
C ARG A 124 9.82 -8.55 11.03
N ILE A 125 8.53 -8.81 10.94
CA ILE A 125 7.99 -10.06 10.40
C ILE A 125 7.20 -9.69 9.15
N ASP A 126 7.55 -10.28 8.01
CA ASP A 126 6.90 -10.03 6.74
C ASP A 126 6.03 -11.25 6.37
N PHE A 127 4.73 -11.01 6.22
CA PHE A 127 3.78 -11.97 5.66
C PHE A 127 3.52 -11.55 4.23
N GLU A 128 4.03 -12.30 3.27
CA GLU A 128 3.93 -11.97 1.85
C GLU A 128 3.97 -13.21 0.97
N LYS A 129 3.19 -13.18 -0.09
CA LYS A 129 3.17 -14.19 -1.13
C LYS A 129 2.97 -13.49 -2.47
N THR A 130 3.78 -13.85 -3.45
CA THR A 130 3.63 -13.31 -4.81
C THR A 130 2.30 -13.77 -5.40
N PRO A 131 1.45 -12.87 -5.92
CA PRO A 131 0.19 -13.21 -6.56
C PRO A 131 0.41 -14.00 -7.86
N ASP A 132 -0.52 -14.89 -8.16
CA ASP A 132 -0.53 -15.65 -9.41
C ASP A 132 -0.91 -14.76 -10.61
N ILE A 133 -0.49 -15.18 -11.81
CA ILE A 133 -0.72 -14.48 -13.09
C ILE A 133 -2.22 -14.22 -13.33
N GLU A 134 -3.11 -15.12 -12.95
CA GLU A 134 -4.56 -14.96 -13.14
C GLU A 134 -5.15 -13.77 -12.38
N VAL A 135 -4.66 -13.52 -11.16
CA VAL A 135 -5.07 -12.36 -10.34
C VAL A 135 -4.70 -11.06 -11.03
N LEU A 136 -3.49 -11.02 -11.59
CA LEU A 136 -2.95 -9.86 -12.27
C LEU A 136 -3.66 -9.58 -13.61
N ALA A 137 -4.11 -10.61 -14.30
CA ALA A 137 -4.95 -10.45 -15.48
C ALA A 137 -6.30 -9.76 -15.18
N GLY A 138 -6.84 -9.97 -13.95
CA GLY A 138 -8.02 -9.28 -13.46
C GLY A 138 -7.81 -7.76 -13.30
N LEU A 139 -6.64 -7.35 -12.77
CA LEU A 139 -6.27 -5.94 -12.68
C LEU A 139 -6.08 -5.30 -14.05
N LEU A 140 -5.40 -6.00 -14.98
CA LEU A 140 -5.17 -5.52 -16.33
C LEU A 140 -6.46 -5.26 -17.09
N LYS A 141 -7.51 -6.07 -16.87
CA LYS A 141 -8.84 -5.87 -17.48
C LYS A 141 -9.57 -4.62 -16.97
N ARG A 142 -9.37 -4.24 -15.70
CA ARG A 142 -10.01 -3.06 -15.09
C ARG A 142 -9.28 -1.76 -15.45
N PHE A 143 -7.99 -1.85 -15.72
CA PHE A 143 -7.10 -0.69 -15.89
C PHE A 143 -7.55 0.28 -16.99
N PRO A 144 -7.93 -0.15 -18.24
CA PRO A 144 -8.33 0.79 -19.29
C PRO A 144 -9.54 1.65 -18.91
N ALA A 145 -10.55 1.07 -18.28
CA ALA A 145 -11.76 1.80 -17.87
C ALA A 145 -11.47 2.84 -16.77
N LEU A 146 -10.48 2.59 -15.94
CA LEU A 146 -10.01 3.55 -14.93
C LEU A 146 -9.13 4.63 -15.56
N LEU A 147 -8.28 4.26 -16.53
CA LEU A 147 -7.39 5.17 -17.20
C LEU A 147 -8.16 6.36 -17.82
N ASP A 148 -9.26 6.10 -18.52
CA ASP A 148 -10.10 7.12 -19.15
C ASP A 148 -10.71 8.14 -18.17
N GLN A 149 -10.75 7.81 -16.87
CA GLN A 149 -11.35 8.63 -15.83
C GLN A 149 -10.33 9.46 -15.05
N HIS A 150 -9.03 9.29 -15.32
CA HIS A 150 -7.96 9.89 -14.53
C HIS A 150 -7.02 10.73 -15.41
N ASP A 151 -6.43 11.75 -14.80
CA ASP A 151 -5.54 12.70 -15.48
C ASP A 151 -4.07 12.24 -15.40
N VAL A 152 -3.74 11.43 -14.40
CA VAL A 152 -2.38 10.92 -14.14
C VAL A 152 -2.46 9.49 -13.62
N VAL A 153 -1.55 8.65 -14.09
CA VAL A 153 -1.32 7.31 -13.52
C VAL A 153 0.03 7.29 -12.81
N LEU A 154 0.04 6.74 -11.59
CA LEU A 154 1.24 6.53 -10.80
C LEU A 154 1.37 5.03 -10.51
N PHE A 155 2.45 4.43 -11.00
CA PHE A 155 2.79 3.04 -10.69
C PHE A 155 3.71 2.98 -9.48
N SER A 156 3.31 2.22 -8.45
CA SER A 156 4.02 2.08 -7.19
C SER A 156 4.44 0.62 -6.98
N ASP A 157 5.62 0.28 -7.48
CA ASP A 157 6.17 -1.07 -7.48
C ASP A 157 7.08 -1.29 -6.27
N TYR A 158 6.72 -2.29 -5.45
CA TYR A 158 7.51 -2.74 -4.30
C TYR A 158 8.08 -4.15 -4.49
N GLY A 159 8.02 -4.67 -5.73
CA GLY A 159 8.54 -6.00 -6.07
C GLY A 159 7.75 -7.14 -5.43
N LYS A 160 6.45 -6.94 -5.16
CA LYS A 160 5.56 -7.98 -4.62
C LYS A 160 4.78 -8.72 -5.70
N GLY A 161 5.03 -8.37 -6.96
CA GLY A 161 4.49 -9.02 -8.13
C GLY A 161 3.18 -8.42 -8.65
N GLY A 162 2.58 -7.46 -7.96
CA GLY A 162 1.33 -6.81 -8.38
C GLY A 162 1.43 -6.04 -9.70
N LEU A 163 2.64 -5.68 -10.12
CA LEU A 163 2.93 -4.96 -11.35
C LEU A 163 3.66 -5.77 -12.43
N THR A 164 3.50 -7.09 -12.46
CA THR A 164 4.12 -7.95 -13.49
C THR A 164 3.76 -7.50 -14.91
N HIS A 165 2.59 -6.90 -15.13
CA HIS A 165 2.13 -6.39 -16.42
C HIS A 165 2.38 -4.88 -16.62
N ILE A 166 3.27 -4.27 -15.84
CA ILE A 166 3.51 -2.82 -15.87
C ILE A 166 3.86 -2.29 -17.26
N ALA A 167 4.65 -3.03 -18.05
CA ALA A 167 4.99 -2.62 -19.42
C ALA A 167 3.76 -2.48 -20.32
N SER A 168 2.80 -3.41 -20.20
CA SER A 168 1.53 -3.34 -20.93
C SER A 168 0.67 -2.18 -20.45
N MET A 169 0.63 -1.92 -19.14
CA MET A 169 -0.12 -0.79 -18.56
C MET A 169 0.46 0.56 -18.98
N ILE A 170 1.79 0.70 -19.00
CA ILE A 170 2.47 1.92 -19.50
C ILE A 170 2.18 2.15 -20.98
N GLY A 171 2.12 1.08 -21.78
CA GLY A 171 1.77 1.19 -23.21
C GLY A 171 0.33 1.59 -23.49
N MET A 172 -0.57 1.46 -22.52
CA MET A 172 -1.96 1.90 -22.61
C MET A 172 -2.16 3.34 -22.11
N ALA A 173 -1.30 3.82 -21.21
CA ALA A 173 -1.35 5.15 -20.60
C ALA A 173 -0.66 6.21 -21.45
#